data_ccdfdae433ca36f074bf43eb58a2dfe9
#
_entry.id   ccdfdae433ca36f074bf43eb58a2dfe9
#
_cell.length_a   1.000
_cell.length_b   1.000
_cell.length_c   1.000
_cell.angle_alpha   90.00
_cell.angle_beta   90.00
_cell.angle_gamma   90.00
#
_symmetry.space_group_name_H-M   'P 1'
#
loop_
_entity.id
_entity.type
_entity.pdbx_description
1 polymer ?
#
loop_
_entity_poly.entity_id
_entity_poly.type
_entity_poly.pdbx_seq_one_letter_code
_entity_poly.pdbx_strand_id
1 'polypeptide(L)'
;MQMFKRPVQSCERGDRLGMCITQLDHNLMERGLVASPGSVPTFNAAVVTAEKIRFFKQTVGSKMRFHVTVGHATVMATAEFFGEVPADGAGETATVEDAERLLRAVSLDVSGSSAPDGAESEGLKFSYEREYKYCSVLETAGEVRKRDAEAGEAGAADLAAASARAGDTPAFATWAVLVFDQPITCPADSLYIASRFDSDIHQNTCRLAFHGRLALALDLEKAPDGVRRIKAFKMKQREGTVERFVDERSVIGKGMFKKETDLGMFAGMRVVTDRGEAGAIDGGFGKSGKYKVYFSDGVAPRENGETTRLYLRFKRYVFDKDAKKMVQ
;
A
#
# COMPACT_ATOMS: atom_id res chain seq x y z
N MET A 1 46.40 -8.46 9.99
CA MET A 1 45.19 -9.25 9.72
C MET A 1 45.53 -10.71 9.63
N GLN A 2 44.61 -11.64 9.94
CA GLN A 2 44.80 -13.08 9.85
C GLN A 2 43.54 -13.72 9.29
N MET A 3 43.73 -14.69 8.37
CA MET A 3 42.67 -15.59 7.92
C MET A 3 43.07 -17.02 8.28
N PHE A 4 42.20 -17.79 8.92
CA PHE A 4 42.48 -19.16 9.38
C PHE A 4 43.81 -19.31 10.10
N LYS A 5 44.16 -18.37 11.01
CA LYS A 5 45.44 -18.28 11.77
C LYS A 5 46.68 -18.00 10.93
N ARG A 6 46.56 -17.70 9.64
CA ARG A 6 47.66 -17.30 8.75
C ARG A 6 47.65 -15.77 8.56
N PRO A 7 48.79 -15.09 8.63
CA PRO A 7 48.86 -13.67 8.35
C PRO A 7 48.54 -13.38 6.88
N VAL A 8 47.68 -12.35 6.64
CA VAL A 8 47.31 -11.89 5.31
C VAL A 8 47.46 -10.38 5.22
N GLN A 9 47.78 -9.88 4.04
CA GLN A 9 47.95 -8.45 3.79
C GLN A 9 46.65 -7.79 3.30
N SER A 10 45.81 -8.56 2.61
CA SER A 10 44.52 -8.11 2.07
C SER A 10 43.43 -9.14 2.32
N CYS A 11 42.19 -8.72 2.28
CA CYS A 11 40.99 -9.57 2.32
C CYS A 11 39.98 -9.09 1.29
N GLU A 12 39.15 -10.00 0.81
CA GLU A 12 38.13 -9.76 -0.18
C GLU A 12 36.72 -9.93 0.41
N ARG A 13 35.73 -9.54 -0.35
CA ARG A 13 34.31 -9.69 0.03
C ARG A 13 33.98 -11.17 0.22
N GLY A 14 33.46 -11.50 1.42
CA GLY A 14 33.11 -12.88 1.81
C GLY A 14 34.14 -13.53 2.71
N ASP A 15 35.33 -12.97 2.86
CA ASP A 15 36.37 -13.50 3.70
C ASP A 15 36.06 -13.34 5.20
N ARG A 16 36.50 -14.31 5.98
CA ARG A 16 36.57 -14.25 7.42
C ARG A 16 37.95 -13.87 7.89
N LEU A 17 38.07 -12.77 8.62
CA LEU A 17 39.38 -12.35 9.11
C LEU A 17 39.35 -12.00 10.60
N GLY A 18 40.49 -12.16 11.25
CA GLY A 18 40.80 -11.62 12.57
C GLY A 18 41.64 -10.36 12.42
N MET A 19 41.23 -9.27 13.05
CA MET A 19 42.02 -8.04 13.13
C MET A 19 42.45 -7.76 14.58
N CYS A 20 43.70 -7.37 14.74
CA CYS A 20 44.14 -6.74 15.99
C CYS A 20 43.89 -5.24 15.88
N ILE A 21 43.07 -4.70 16.76
CA ILE A 21 42.72 -3.28 16.83
C ILE A 21 43.26 -2.75 18.17
N THR A 22 43.91 -1.61 18.11
CA THR A 22 44.39 -0.88 19.30
C THR A 22 43.42 0.26 19.61
N GLN A 23 43.41 0.72 20.87
CA GLN A 23 42.61 1.86 21.34
C GLN A 23 41.08 1.65 21.26
N LEU A 24 40.61 0.41 21.20
CA LEU A 24 39.21 0.06 21.25
C LEU A 24 38.94 -0.84 22.45
N ASP A 25 37.99 -0.45 23.30
CA ASP A 25 37.56 -1.28 24.43
C ASP A 25 36.67 -2.44 23.88
N HIS A 26 37.18 -3.66 24.07
CA HIS A 26 36.51 -4.87 23.63
C HIS A 26 35.15 -5.11 24.33
N ASN A 27 34.95 -4.56 25.53
CA ASN A 27 33.68 -4.66 26.27
C ASN A 27 32.53 -3.86 25.61
N LEU A 28 32.89 -2.85 24.79
CA LEU A 28 31.91 -2.06 24.04
C LEU A 28 31.56 -2.67 22.69
N MET A 29 32.23 -3.78 22.30
CA MET A 29 31.98 -4.41 21.00
C MET A 29 30.82 -5.36 21.08
N GLU A 30 29.77 -5.02 20.35
CA GLU A 30 28.64 -5.88 20.07
C GLU A 30 28.65 -6.35 18.60
N ARG A 31 27.75 -7.26 18.25
CA ARG A 31 27.53 -7.63 16.85
C ARG A 31 27.00 -6.41 16.11
N GLY A 32 27.56 -6.13 14.94
CA GLY A 32 27.15 -4.96 14.19
C GLY A 32 27.89 -4.81 12.87
N LEU A 33 27.80 -3.61 12.32
CA LEU A 33 28.50 -3.20 11.11
C LEU A 33 29.63 -2.25 11.47
N VAL A 34 30.74 -2.39 10.76
CA VAL A 34 31.84 -1.43 10.79
C VAL A 34 31.81 -0.66 9.47
N ALA A 35 31.65 0.63 9.53
CA ALA A 35 31.52 1.49 8.36
C ALA A 35 32.20 2.84 8.61
N SER A 36 32.51 3.55 7.54
CA SER A 36 32.97 4.94 7.66
C SER A 36 31.90 5.80 8.32
N PRO A 37 32.27 6.77 9.17
CA PRO A 37 31.30 7.66 9.82
C PRO A 37 30.36 8.32 8.81
N GLY A 38 29.04 8.23 9.05
CA GLY A 38 28.01 8.81 8.19
C GLY A 38 27.69 8.06 6.91
N SER A 39 28.39 6.96 6.59
CA SER A 39 28.10 6.17 5.36
C SER A 39 26.88 5.27 5.47
N VAL A 40 26.44 4.92 6.67
CA VAL A 40 25.26 4.10 6.91
C VAL A 40 24.17 4.95 7.57
N PRO A 41 22.97 5.06 6.96
CA PRO A 41 21.90 5.88 7.51
C PRO A 41 21.27 5.25 8.74
N THR A 42 20.85 6.10 9.69
CA THR A 42 19.96 5.76 10.80
C THR A 42 18.59 6.38 10.54
N PHE A 43 17.54 5.61 10.69
CA PHE A 43 16.19 6.04 10.35
C PHE A 43 15.14 5.29 11.19
N ASN A 44 13.96 5.89 11.33
CA ASN A 44 12.85 5.34 12.09
C ASN A 44 11.63 4.95 11.22
N ALA A 45 11.72 5.12 9.90
CA ALA A 45 10.75 4.61 8.95
C ALA A 45 11.42 4.24 7.62
N ALA A 46 10.79 3.38 6.84
CA ALA A 46 11.29 3.02 5.52
C ALA A 46 10.15 2.69 4.56
N VAL A 47 10.35 3.00 3.28
CA VAL A 47 9.60 2.37 2.19
C VAL A 47 10.36 1.14 1.75
N VAL A 48 9.66 0.02 1.67
CA VAL A 48 10.22 -1.29 1.39
C VAL A 48 9.40 -2.03 0.34
N THR A 49 10.02 -2.93 -0.41
CA THR A 49 9.27 -3.93 -1.15
C THR A 49 8.68 -4.94 -0.16
N ALA A 50 7.53 -5.52 -0.45
CA ALA A 50 6.87 -6.46 0.45
C ALA A 50 6.34 -7.68 -0.31
N GLU A 51 6.77 -8.86 0.12
CA GLU A 51 6.31 -10.14 -0.41
C GLU A 51 5.91 -11.07 0.74
N LYS A 52 4.66 -11.55 0.71
CA LYS A 52 4.14 -12.46 1.75
C LYS A 52 4.76 -13.84 1.60
N ILE A 53 5.22 -14.41 2.71
CA ILE A 53 5.76 -15.75 2.75
C ILE A 53 4.62 -16.77 2.64
N ARG A 54 4.65 -17.62 1.62
CA ARG A 54 3.59 -18.60 1.29
C ARG A 54 3.23 -19.56 2.42
N PHE A 55 4.18 -19.81 3.32
CA PHE A 55 3.98 -20.71 4.46
C PHE A 55 3.30 -20.04 5.65
N PHE A 56 3.23 -18.72 5.65
CA PHE A 56 2.52 -17.95 6.67
C PHE A 56 1.02 -17.94 6.38
N LYS A 57 0.25 -18.69 7.17
CA LYS A 57 -1.19 -18.91 6.92
C LYS A 57 -2.10 -17.82 7.48
N GLN A 58 -1.58 -16.99 8.38
CA GLN A 58 -2.36 -15.91 8.97
C GLN A 58 -2.46 -14.71 8.02
N THR A 59 -3.46 -13.87 8.28
CA THR A 59 -3.63 -12.60 7.54
C THR A 59 -2.51 -11.62 7.88
N VAL A 60 -1.92 -11.03 6.87
CA VAL A 60 -0.94 -9.93 6.99
C VAL A 60 -1.65 -8.64 6.62
N GLY A 61 -2.14 -7.91 7.63
CA GLY A 61 -2.94 -6.70 7.44
C GLY A 61 -2.13 -5.41 7.60
N SER A 62 -2.56 -4.36 6.91
CA SER A 62 -2.08 -3.00 7.15
C SER A 62 -2.43 -2.53 8.56
N LYS A 63 -1.53 -1.75 9.17
CA LYS A 63 -1.58 -1.26 10.55
C LYS A 63 -1.34 -2.34 11.61
N MET A 64 -0.99 -3.55 11.20
CA MET A 64 -0.52 -4.58 12.12
C MET A 64 0.95 -4.35 12.48
N ARG A 65 1.34 -4.84 13.65
CA ARG A 65 2.70 -4.77 14.18
C ARG A 65 3.43 -6.09 13.94
N PHE A 66 4.70 -5.99 13.56
CA PHE A 66 5.57 -7.12 13.27
C PHE A 66 6.96 -6.89 13.89
N HIS A 67 7.62 -7.97 14.27
CA HIS A 67 9.04 -7.94 14.57
C HIS A 67 9.80 -7.92 13.24
N VAL A 68 10.48 -6.82 12.94
CA VAL A 68 11.24 -6.66 11.70
C VAL A 68 12.71 -6.81 12.02
N THR A 69 13.33 -7.79 11.39
CA THR A 69 14.77 -8.07 11.50
C THR A 69 15.47 -7.53 10.26
N VAL A 70 16.44 -6.65 10.47
CA VAL A 70 17.32 -6.11 9.43
C VAL A 70 18.77 -6.28 9.91
N GLY A 71 19.53 -7.13 9.22
CA GLY A 71 20.90 -7.46 9.65
C GLY A 71 20.92 -8.02 11.08
N HIS A 72 21.45 -7.29 12.02
CA HIS A 72 21.59 -7.70 13.44
C HIS A 72 20.49 -7.11 14.34
N ALA A 73 19.74 -6.14 13.88
CA ALA A 73 18.69 -5.47 14.64
C ALA A 73 17.34 -6.15 14.42
N THR A 74 16.59 -6.36 15.50
CA THR A 74 15.18 -6.78 15.45
C THR A 74 14.37 -5.79 16.25
N VAL A 75 13.48 -5.06 15.61
CA VAL A 75 12.64 -4.03 16.22
C VAL A 75 11.19 -4.23 15.84
N MET A 76 10.28 -3.74 16.68
CA MET A 76 8.87 -3.69 16.33
C MET A 76 8.61 -2.60 15.32
N ALA A 77 7.81 -2.90 14.31
CA ALA A 77 7.37 -1.93 13.33
C ALA A 77 5.89 -2.11 13.00
N THR A 78 5.24 -1.00 12.67
CA THR A 78 3.90 -0.99 12.08
C THR A 78 4.04 -0.98 10.57
N ALA A 79 3.33 -1.89 9.87
CA ALA A 79 3.35 -2.01 8.43
C ALA A 79 2.07 -1.46 7.80
N GLU A 80 2.19 -0.68 6.72
CA GLU A 80 1.07 -0.27 5.88
C GLU A 80 1.39 -0.59 4.41
N PHE A 81 0.52 -1.37 3.75
CA PHE A 81 0.77 -1.92 2.42
C PHE A 81 0.10 -1.11 1.33
N PHE A 82 0.74 -1.03 0.17
CA PHE A 82 0.22 -0.39 -1.03
C PHE A 82 0.85 -1.01 -2.28
N GLY A 83 0.19 -0.85 -3.41
CA GLY A 83 0.65 -1.40 -4.69
C GLY A 83 0.48 -0.44 -5.84
N GLU A 84 1.10 -0.72 -6.96
CA GLU A 84 0.96 0.08 -8.16
C GLU A 84 -0.45 -0.03 -8.74
N VAL A 85 -0.89 1.06 -9.35
CA VAL A 85 -2.12 1.09 -10.13
C VAL A 85 -1.75 0.64 -11.54
N PRO A 86 -2.41 -0.37 -12.13
CA PRO A 86 -2.21 -0.73 -13.51
C PRO A 86 -2.36 0.49 -14.43
N ALA A 87 -1.49 0.60 -15.42
CA ALA A 87 -1.40 1.77 -16.31
C ALA A 87 -2.63 1.97 -17.20
N ASP A 88 -3.39 0.90 -17.45
CA ASP A 88 -4.62 0.99 -18.21
C ASP A 88 -5.75 1.47 -17.32
N GLY A 89 -6.19 2.72 -17.54
CA GLY A 89 -7.26 3.39 -16.80
C GLY A 89 -8.66 2.73 -16.90
N ALA A 90 -8.74 1.48 -17.29
CA ALA A 90 -9.90 0.63 -17.17
C ALA A 90 -9.95 0.09 -15.73
N GLY A 91 -10.84 0.64 -14.94
CA GLY A 91 -11.12 0.12 -13.62
C GLY A 91 -11.67 -1.28 -13.71
N GLU A 92 -10.80 -2.28 -13.60
CA GLU A 92 -11.18 -3.64 -13.24
C GLU A 92 -9.91 -4.47 -13.14
N THR A 93 -9.68 -5.00 -11.93
CA THR A 93 -8.82 -6.13 -11.59
C THR A 93 -7.42 -6.14 -12.20
N ALA A 94 -6.41 -5.81 -11.39
CA ALA A 94 -5.03 -6.23 -11.68
C ALA A 94 -5.05 -7.74 -11.97
N THR A 95 -4.68 -8.14 -13.18
CA THR A 95 -4.70 -9.55 -13.56
C THR A 95 -3.61 -10.29 -12.81
N VAL A 96 -3.79 -11.60 -12.67
CA VAL A 96 -2.77 -12.48 -12.06
C VAL A 96 -1.44 -12.38 -12.80
N GLU A 97 -1.48 -12.13 -14.13
CA GLU A 97 -0.29 -11.93 -14.96
C GLU A 97 0.48 -10.65 -14.57
N ASP A 98 -0.23 -9.56 -14.25
CA ASP A 98 0.39 -8.33 -13.77
C ASP A 98 1.03 -8.53 -12.39
N ALA A 99 0.36 -9.27 -11.50
CA ALA A 99 0.89 -9.63 -10.19
C ALA A 99 2.15 -10.50 -10.31
N GLU A 100 2.16 -11.49 -11.21
CA GLU A 100 3.33 -12.34 -11.46
C GLU A 100 4.48 -11.58 -12.12
N ARG A 101 4.18 -10.67 -13.04
CA ARG A 101 5.17 -9.79 -13.66
C ARG A 101 5.83 -8.87 -12.64
N LEU A 102 5.04 -8.27 -11.76
CA LEU A 102 5.54 -7.43 -10.67
C LEU A 102 6.35 -8.24 -9.66
N LEU A 103 5.89 -9.44 -9.28
CA LEU A 103 6.64 -10.34 -8.40
C LEU A 103 7.96 -10.79 -9.02
N ARG A 104 7.98 -11.12 -10.32
CA ARG A 104 9.22 -11.46 -11.03
C ARG A 104 10.19 -10.29 -11.04
N ALA A 105 9.71 -9.06 -11.25
CA ALA A 105 10.55 -7.86 -11.20
C ALA A 105 11.18 -7.66 -9.81
N VAL A 106 10.42 -7.93 -8.73
CA VAL A 106 10.93 -7.90 -7.36
C VAL A 106 11.88 -9.06 -7.06
N SER A 107 11.57 -10.27 -7.56
CA SER A 107 12.36 -11.48 -7.26
C SER A 107 13.67 -11.56 -8.05
N LEU A 108 13.77 -10.97 -9.23
CA LEU A 108 15.00 -10.96 -10.03
C LEU A 108 16.13 -10.15 -9.38
N ASP A 109 15.78 -9.18 -8.53
CA ASP A 109 16.76 -8.41 -7.75
C ASP A 109 17.36 -9.20 -6.56
N VAL A 110 16.77 -10.33 -6.19
CA VAL A 110 17.20 -11.17 -5.05
C VAL A 110 18.32 -12.16 -5.43
N SER A 111 18.37 -12.60 -6.68
CA SER A 111 19.45 -13.46 -7.16
C SER A 111 20.66 -12.59 -7.53
N GLY A 112 21.56 -12.35 -6.59
CA GLY A 112 22.80 -11.57 -6.75
C GLY A 112 23.76 -12.08 -7.85
N SER A 113 23.24 -12.31 -9.04
CA SER A 113 23.97 -12.52 -10.26
C SER A 113 24.37 -11.14 -10.79
N SER A 114 25.65 -10.82 -10.69
CA SER A 114 26.26 -9.69 -11.37
C SER A 114 25.85 -9.71 -12.85
N ALA A 115 24.88 -8.87 -13.21
CA ALA A 115 24.59 -8.59 -14.60
C ALA A 115 25.81 -7.89 -15.22
N PRO A 116 26.18 -8.23 -16.46
CA PRO A 116 27.26 -7.53 -17.16
C PRO A 116 26.88 -6.05 -17.30
N ASP A 117 27.88 -5.18 -17.11
CA ASP A 117 27.77 -3.72 -17.25
C ASP A 117 26.94 -3.34 -18.49
N GLY A 118 25.82 -2.66 -18.28
CA GLY A 118 25.03 -2.02 -19.33
C GLY A 118 23.55 -2.39 -19.44
N ALA A 119 23.05 -3.40 -18.73
CA ALA A 119 21.61 -3.62 -18.64
C ALA A 119 21.08 -3.00 -17.33
N GLU A 120 20.55 -1.77 -17.40
CA GLU A 120 19.71 -1.25 -16.32
C GLU A 120 18.54 -2.21 -16.18
N SER A 121 18.54 -3.01 -15.12
CA SER A 121 17.35 -3.75 -14.71
C SER A 121 16.30 -2.69 -14.40
N GLU A 122 15.24 -2.61 -15.19
CA GLU A 122 14.04 -1.85 -14.88
C GLU A 122 13.32 -2.49 -13.68
N GLY A 123 14.05 -2.61 -12.57
CA GLY A 123 13.51 -3.03 -11.30
C GLY A 123 12.45 -2.04 -10.85
N LEU A 124 11.46 -2.53 -10.16
CA LEU A 124 10.37 -1.73 -9.59
C LEU A 124 10.97 -0.63 -8.70
N LYS A 125 11.01 0.61 -9.19
CA LYS A 125 11.55 1.76 -8.45
C LYS A 125 10.40 2.53 -7.82
N PHE A 126 10.47 2.74 -6.50
CA PHE A 126 9.53 3.61 -5.80
C PHE A 126 9.70 5.06 -6.25
N SER A 127 8.59 5.78 -6.43
CA SER A 127 8.58 7.21 -6.75
C SER A 127 7.45 7.93 -6.02
N TYR A 128 7.73 9.10 -5.45
CA TYR A 128 6.71 9.98 -4.86
C TYR A 128 5.74 10.59 -5.89
N GLU A 129 6.08 10.56 -7.16
CA GLU A 129 5.25 11.12 -8.22
C GLU A 129 4.12 10.21 -8.63
N ARG A 130 4.32 8.90 -8.46
CA ARG A 130 3.32 7.88 -8.79
C ARG A 130 2.20 7.83 -7.76
N GLU A 131 1.03 7.47 -8.23
CA GLU A 131 -0.10 7.11 -7.37
C GLU A 131 -0.10 5.61 -7.10
N TYR A 132 -0.41 5.25 -5.87
CA TYR A 132 -0.47 3.87 -5.40
C TYR A 132 -1.84 3.57 -4.82
N LYS A 133 -2.30 2.35 -4.99
CA LYS A 133 -3.52 1.89 -4.33
C LYS A 133 -3.17 1.33 -2.96
N TYR A 134 -3.82 1.81 -1.91
CA TYR A 134 -3.65 1.28 -0.56
C TYR A 134 -4.26 -0.11 -0.46
N CYS A 135 -3.52 -1.06 0.13
CA CYS A 135 -3.94 -2.43 0.35
C CYS A 135 -4.20 -2.65 1.84
N SER A 136 -5.35 -3.20 2.17
CA SER A 136 -5.68 -3.55 3.57
C SER A 136 -4.98 -4.84 4.02
N VAL A 137 -4.67 -5.72 3.07
CA VAL A 137 -4.04 -7.03 3.30
C VAL A 137 -2.93 -7.24 2.27
N LEU A 138 -1.86 -7.89 2.70
CA LEU A 138 -0.81 -8.41 1.83
C LEU A 138 -1.13 -9.88 1.51
N GLU A 139 -1.38 -10.17 0.24
CA GLU A 139 -1.75 -11.50 -0.24
C GLU A 139 -0.65 -12.10 -1.12
N THR A 140 -0.56 -13.41 -1.17
CA THR A 140 0.27 -14.12 -2.17
C THR A 140 -0.47 -14.21 -3.50
N ALA A 141 0.24 -14.40 -4.60
CA ALA A 141 -0.37 -14.61 -5.92
C ALA A 141 -1.40 -15.76 -5.93
N GLY A 142 -1.15 -16.82 -5.15
CA GLY A 142 -2.08 -17.94 -5.02
C GLY A 142 -3.37 -17.59 -4.25
N GLU A 143 -3.30 -16.70 -3.26
CA GLU A 143 -4.47 -16.22 -2.52
C GLU A 143 -5.32 -15.29 -3.41
N VAL A 144 -4.66 -14.44 -4.21
CA VAL A 144 -5.33 -13.57 -5.20
C VAL A 144 -6.10 -14.42 -6.20
N ARG A 145 -5.47 -15.46 -6.80
CA ARG A 145 -6.14 -16.36 -7.75
C ARG A 145 -7.36 -17.05 -7.18
N LYS A 146 -7.29 -17.52 -5.94
CA LYS A 146 -8.44 -18.17 -5.27
C LYS A 146 -9.59 -17.20 -5.08
N ARG A 147 -9.30 -16.00 -4.60
CA ARG A 147 -10.30 -14.95 -4.40
C ARG A 147 -10.99 -14.58 -5.72
N ASP A 148 -10.21 -14.39 -6.79
CA ASP A 148 -10.74 -13.99 -8.10
C ASP A 148 -11.59 -15.12 -8.74
N ALA A 149 -11.20 -16.38 -8.51
CA ALA A 149 -12.00 -17.55 -8.93
C ALA A 149 -13.34 -17.63 -8.17
N GLU A 150 -13.32 -17.43 -6.84
CA GLU A 150 -14.54 -17.40 -6.02
C GLU A 150 -15.47 -16.23 -6.38
N ALA A 151 -14.91 -15.07 -6.76
CA ALA A 151 -15.69 -13.93 -7.23
C ALA A 151 -16.30 -14.15 -8.62
N GLY A 152 -15.67 -14.94 -9.49
CA GLY A 152 -16.18 -15.29 -10.82
C GLY A 152 -17.33 -16.28 -10.81
N GLU A 153 -17.48 -17.10 -9.75
CA GLU A 153 -18.58 -18.05 -9.59
C GLU A 153 -19.86 -17.43 -9.00
N ALA A 154 -19.75 -16.24 -8.40
CA ALA A 154 -20.90 -15.51 -7.87
C ALA A 154 -21.72 -14.90 -9.00
N GLY A 155 -22.98 -15.33 -9.14
CA GLY A 155 -23.89 -14.93 -10.21
C GLY A 155 -24.15 -13.41 -10.27
N ALA A 156 -24.70 -12.95 -11.40
CA ALA A 156 -24.89 -11.53 -11.75
C ALA A 156 -25.63 -10.66 -10.70
N ALA A 157 -26.40 -11.23 -9.79
CA ALA A 157 -27.07 -10.51 -8.71
C ALA A 157 -26.10 -10.11 -7.58
N ASP A 158 -25.03 -10.92 -7.34
CA ASP A 158 -23.96 -10.60 -6.41
C ASP A 158 -22.91 -9.65 -7.01
N LEU A 159 -22.82 -9.56 -8.35
CA LEU A 159 -21.95 -8.61 -9.04
C LEU A 159 -22.29 -7.15 -8.72
N ALA A 160 -23.55 -6.80 -8.53
CA ALA A 160 -23.95 -5.45 -8.10
C ALA A 160 -23.54 -5.19 -6.63
N ALA A 161 -23.67 -6.18 -5.75
CA ALA A 161 -23.22 -6.10 -4.36
C ALA A 161 -21.69 -6.21 -4.23
N ALA A 162 -21.05 -7.01 -5.10
CA ALA A 162 -19.58 -7.09 -5.21
C ALA A 162 -19.01 -5.84 -5.86
N SER A 163 -19.67 -5.24 -6.85
CA SER A 163 -19.31 -3.93 -7.42
C SER A 163 -19.40 -2.80 -6.36
N ALA A 164 -20.32 -2.90 -5.41
CA ALA A 164 -20.37 -1.98 -4.26
C ALA A 164 -19.19 -2.20 -3.31
N ARG A 165 -18.68 -3.43 -3.19
CA ARG A 165 -17.45 -3.77 -2.46
C ARG A 165 -16.18 -3.61 -3.30
N ALA A 166 -16.29 -3.57 -4.63
CA ALA A 166 -15.18 -3.43 -5.59
C ALA A 166 -14.41 -2.11 -5.49
N GLY A 167 -14.86 -1.15 -4.68
CA GLY A 167 -14.04 -0.02 -4.26
C GLY A 167 -12.76 -0.44 -3.52
N ASP A 168 -12.70 -1.66 -3.03
CA ASP A 168 -11.59 -2.20 -2.23
C ASP A 168 -10.93 -3.43 -2.89
N THR A 169 -11.07 -3.58 -4.23
CA THR A 169 -10.33 -4.63 -4.96
C THR A 169 -8.86 -4.47 -4.65
N PRO A 170 -8.21 -5.42 -3.99
CA PRO A 170 -6.81 -5.25 -3.59
C PRO A 170 -5.96 -5.14 -4.85
N ALA A 171 -5.37 -3.98 -5.05
CA ALA A 171 -4.19 -3.92 -5.86
C ALA A 171 -3.18 -4.85 -5.20
N PHE A 172 -2.43 -5.57 -6.01
CA PHE A 172 -1.38 -6.43 -5.50
C PHE A 172 -0.37 -5.55 -4.75
N ALA A 173 -0.24 -5.76 -3.43
CA ALA A 173 0.67 -4.98 -2.62
C ALA A 173 2.10 -5.41 -2.94
N THR A 174 2.88 -4.48 -3.48
CA THR A 174 4.31 -4.68 -3.78
C THR A 174 5.20 -3.86 -2.87
N TRP A 175 4.61 -2.88 -2.19
CA TRP A 175 5.28 -1.92 -1.33
C TRP A 175 4.69 -1.90 0.07
N ALA A 176 5.53 -1.57 1.05
CA ALA A 176 5.07 -1.22 2.39
C ALA A 176 5.80 0.00 2.94
N VAL A 177 5.13 0.76 3.79
CA VAL A 177 5.76 1.65 4.75
C VAL A 177 5.92 0.88 6.06
N LEU A 178 7.13 0.79 6.55
CA LEU A 178 7.44 0.34 7.90
C LEU A 178 7.77 1.54 8.77
N VAL A 179 7.07 1.69 9.88
CA VAL A 179 7.39 2.69 10.91
C VAL A 179 7.89 1.92 12.13
N PHE A 180 9.14 2.12 12.49
CA PHE A 180 9.83 1.41 13.56
C PHE A 180 9.63 2.11 14.90
N ASP A 181 9.47 1.33 15.97
CA ASP A 181 9.36 1.87 17.32
C ASP A 181 10.71 2.44 17.82
N GLN A 182 11.82 1.93 17.30
CA GLN A 182 13.18 2.41 17.58
C GLN A 182 13.93 2.60 16.26
N PRO A 183 14.80 3.61 16.17
CA PRO A 183 15.58 3.82 14.95
C PRO A 183 16.52 2.64 14.68
N ILE A 184 16.70 2.32 13.42
CA ILE A 184 17.60 1.26 12.95
C ILE A 184 18.69 1.87 12.08
N THR A 185 19.87 1.25 12.12
CA THR A 185 21.03 1.64 11.31
C THR A 185 21.38 0.48 10.39
N CYS A 186 21.21 0.66 9.09
CA CYS A 186 21.58 -0.36 8.10
C CYS A 186 21.86 0.27 6.73
N PRO A 187 22.63 -0.41 5.87
CA PRO A 187 22.86 0.05 4.51
C PRO A 187 21.55 0.15 3.70
N ALA A 188 21.56 0.98 2.68
CA ALA A 188 20.52 0.98 1.66
C ALA A 188 20.39 -0.42 1.02
N ASP A 189 19.22 -0.73 0.51
CA ASP A 189 18.91 -2.01 -0.13
C ASP A 189 19.09 -3.27 0.76
N SER A 190 19.14 -3.08 2.09
CA SER A 190 19.23 -4.20 3.03
C SER A 190 17.99 -5.09 2.95
N LEU A 191 18.22 -6.41 2.99
CA LEU A 191 17.15 -7.39 3.16
C LEU A 191 16.55 -7.27 4.57
N TYR A 192 15.22 -7.34 4.65
CA TYR A 192 14.52 -7.46 5.93
C TYR A 192 13.56 -8.65 5.93
N ILE A 193 13.26 -9.14 7.12
CA ILE A 193 12.24 -10.18 7.36
C ILE A 193 11.33 -9.70 8.47
N ALA A 194 10.03 -9.71 8.21
CA ALA A 194 9.00 -9.43 9.19
C ALA A 194 8.42 -10.73 9.76
N SER A 195 8.36 -10.80 11.08
CA SER A 195 7.97 -12.00 11.80
C SER A 195 6.87 -11.68 12.82
N ARG A 196 6.08 -12.68 13.15
CA ARG A 196 5.09 -12.60 14.20
C ARG A 196 5.39 -13.65 15.28
N PHE A 197 5.86 -13.22 16.45
CA PHE A 197 6.27 -14.10 17.52
C PHE A 197 5.18 -14.39 18.57
N ASP A 198 4.03 -13.76 18.45
CA ASP A 198 2.88 -13.88 19.36
C ASP A 198 2.16 -15.24 19.24
N SER A 199 2.53 -16.06 18.25
CA SER A 199 1.95 -17.39 18.08
C SER A 199 2.62 -18.42 18.98
N ASP A 200 1.85 -19.40 19.45
CA ASP A 200 2.32 -20.50 20.28
C ASP A 200 3.52 -21.21 19.64
N ILE A 201 4.58 -21.38 20.44
CA ILE A 201 5.84 -22.02 20.01
C ILE A 201 5.64 -23.48 19.63
N HIS A 202 4.67 -24.12 20.26
CA HIS A 202 4.39 -25.54 20.07
C HIS A 202 3.53 -25.85 18.83
N GLN A 203 2.96 -24.82 18.20
CA GLN A 203 2.28 -24.99 16.93
C GLN A 203 3.31 -25.00 15.79
N ASN A 204 3.29 -26.05 14.97
CA ASN A 204 4.14 -26.17 13.77
C ASN A 204 3.68 -25.20 12.66
N THR A 205 3.66 -23.89 12.97
CA THR A 205 3.24 -22.83 12.04
C THR A 205 4.41 -21.91 11.72
N CYS A 206 4.48 -21.47 10.47
CA CYS A 206 5.47 -20.49 10.05
C CYS A 206 5.19 -19.14 10.74
N ARG A 207 6.21 -18.53 11.34
CA ARG A 207 6.14 -17.22 11.99
C ARG A 207 6.68 -16.09 11.12
N LEU A 208 7.38 -16.42 10.04
CA LEU A 208 7.89 -15.45 9.09
C LEU A 208 6.72 -15.01 8.19
N ALA A 209 6.34 -13.74 8.30
CA ALA A 209 5.12 -13.23 7.67
C ALA A 209 5.38 -12.72 6.24
N PHE A 210 6.36 -11.86 6.07
CA PHE A 210 6.74 -11.30 4.79
C PHE A 210 8.19 -10.83 4.82
N HIS A 211 8.76 -10.57 3.66
CA HIS A 211 10.13 -10.10 3.48
C HIS A 211 10.22 -9.12 2.32
N GLY A 212 11.39 -8.51 2.16
CA GLY A 212 11.70 -7.63 1.06
C GLY A 212 12.99 -6.87 1.27
N ARG A 213 13.18 -5.80 0.51
CA ARG A 213 14.35 -4.93 0.57
C ARG A 213 13.96 -3.50 0.90
N LEU A 214 14.88 -2.77 1.52
CA LEU A 214 14.72 -1.36 1.79
C LEU A 214 14.93 -0.56 0.50
N ALA A 215 13.87 0.13 0.06
CA ALA A 215 13.93 1.01 -1.11
C ALA A 215 14.29 2.45 -0.73
N LEU A 216 13.75 2.95 0.39
CA LEU A 216 13.97 4.31 0.85
C LEU A 216 13.96 4.40 2.38
N ALA A 217 15.05 4.89 2.94
CA ALA A 217 15.14 5.20 4.37
C ALA A 217 14.51 6.57 4.66
N LEU A 218 13.72 6.66 5.71
CA LEU A 218 13.00 7.87 6.12
C LEU A 218 13.30 8.17 7.60
N ASP A 219 13.81 9.35 7.86
CA ASP A 219 13.97 9.88 9.21
C ASP A 219 12.82 10.85 9.51
N LEU A 220 11.80 10.36 10.21
CA LEU A 220 10.59 11.15 10.49
C LEU A 220 10.83 12.26 11.52
N GLU A 221 11.95 12.24 12.26
CA GLU A 221 12.33 13.32 13.15
C GLU A 221 12.83 14.52 12.34
N LYS A 222 13.65 14.25 11.31
CA LYS A 222 14.17 15.29 10.40
C LYS A 222 13.20 15.66 9.29
N ALA A 223 12.43 14.71 8.80
CA ALA A 223 11.50 14.88 7.68
C ALA A 223 10.14 14.24 8.01
N PRO A 224 9.31 14.86 8.85
CA PRO A 224 8.02 14.30 9.29
C PRO A 224 7.04 14.07 8.13
N ASP A 225 7.23 14.76 7.02
CA ASP A 225 6.39 14.65 5.83
C ASP A 225 6.81 13.52 4.88
N GLY A 226 7.89 12.79 5.19
CA GLY A 226 8.41 11.74 4.32
C GLY A 226 7.36 10.68 3.95
N VAL A 227 6.57 10.23 4.91
CA VAL A 227 5.47 9.28 4.68
C VAL A 227 4.24 9.99 4.08
N ARG A 228 3.93 11.23 4.49
CA ARG A 228 2.77 11.99 4.00
C ARG A 228 2.82 12.28 2.50
N ARG A 229 4.01 12.39 1.92
CA ARG A 229 4.23 12.60 0.49
C ARG A 229 3.85 11.40 -0.37
N ILE A 230 3.70 10.20 0.21
CA ILE A 230 3.32 8.99 -0.53
C ILE A 230 1.85 9.10 -0.94
N LYS A 231 1.60 9.11 -2.25
CA LYS A 231 0.26 9.23 -2.83
C LYS A 231 -0.49 7.90 -2.85
N ALA A 232 -0.63 7.24 -1.69
CA ALA A 232 -1.40 6.02 -1.59
C ALA A 232 -2.87 6.34 -1.25
N PHE A 233 -3.80 5.91 -2.11
CA PHE A 233 -5.22 6.21 -1.99
C PHE A 233 -6.06 4.95 -1.80
N LYS A 234 -7.23 5.14 -1.18
CA LYS A 234 -8.34 4.18 -1.17
C LYS A 234 -9.47 4.72 -2.05
N MET A 235 -10.06 3.85 -2.86
CA MET A 235 -11.32 4.18 -3.50
C MET A 235 -12.44 4.15 -2.46
N LYS A 236 -13.20 5.21 -2.41
CA LYS A 236 -14.40 5.32 -1.58
C LYS A 236 -15.62 5.45 -2.47
N GLN A 237 -16.66 4.71 -2.13
CA GLN A 237 -17.96 4.82 -2.75
C GLN A 237 -18.96 5.27 -1.70
N ARG A 238 -19.83 6.20 -2.06
CA ARG A 238 -21.00 6.58 -1.29
C ARG A 238 -22.23 6.34 -2.13
N GLU A 239 -23.27 5.89 -1.48
CA GLU A 239 -24.57 5.66 -2.08
C GLU A 239 -25.58 6.64 -1.51
N GLY A 240 -26.44 7.14 -2.37
CA GLY A 240 -27.57 7.99 -2.02
C GLY A 240 -28.78 7.69 -2.91
N THR A 241 -29.87 8.33 -2.64
CA THR A 241 -31.12 8.16 -3.40
C THR A 241 -31.64 9.50 -3.84
N VAL A 242 -32.29 9.54 -5.00
CA VAL A 242 -33.02 10.71 -5.47
C VAL A 242 -34.26 10.90 -4.58
N GLU A 243 -34.43 12.08 -3.98
CA GLU A 243 -35.60 12.43 -3.19
C GLU A 243 -36.68 13.03 -4.10
N ARG A 244 -36.29 13.96 -4.98
CA ARG A 244 -37.19 14.55 -5.97
C ARG A 244 -36.44 15.07 -7.20
N PHE A 245 -37.11 15.09 -8.31
CA PHE A 245 -36.70 15.77 -9.53
C PHE A 245 -37.11 17.24 -9.45
N VAL A 246 -36.20 18.17 -9.71
CA VAL A 246 -36.49 19.61 -9.75
C VAL A 246 -36.84 19.97 -11.16
N ASP A 247 -36.07 19.53 -12.13
CA ASP A 247 -36.21 19.71 -13.54
C ASP A 247 -35.68 18.45 -14.27
N GLU A 248 -35.75 18.46 -15.62
CA GLU A 248 -35.22 17.37 -16.46
C GLU A 248 -33.72 17.11 -16.26
N ARG A 249 -32.97 18.07 -15.72
CA ARG A 249 -31.51 18.00 -15.55
C ARG A 249 -31.04 18.10 -14.10
N SER A 250 -31.93 18.39 -13.18
CA SER A 250 -31.55 18.63 -11.77
C SER A 250 -32.36 17.76 -10.82
N VAL A 251 -31.67 17.09 -9.91
CA VAL A 251 -32.31 16.29 -8.87
C VAL A 251 -31.78 16.69 -7.49
N ILE A 252 -32.62 16.47 -6.47
CA ILE A 252 -32.21 16.56 -5.07
C ILE A 252 -32.04 15.14 -4.55
N GLY A 253 -30.81 14.83 -4.10
CA GLY A 253 -30.45 13.58 -3.48
C GLY A 253 -30.42 13.64 -1.96
N LYS A 254 -30.61 12.49 -1.33
CA LYS A 254 -30.51 12.29 0.13
C LYS A 254 -29.75 11.00 0.46
N GLY A 255 -29.29 10.87 1.71
CA GLY A 255 -28.71 9.64 2.24
C GLY A 255 -27.20 9.46 2.00
N MET A 256 -26.59 10.18 1.06
CA MET A 256 -25.15 10.08 0.74
C MET A 256 -24.26 10.76 1.78
N PHE A 257 -24.74 11.84 2.39
CA PHE A 257 -23.96 12.68 3.30
C PHE A 257 -24.65 12.83 4.65
N LYS A 258 -23.85 12.89 5.72
CA LYS A 258 -24.32 13.25 7.06
C LYS A 258 -24.57 14.76 7.14
N LYS A 259 -25.43 15.20 8.05
CA LYS A 259 -25.77 16.63 8.25
C LYS A 259 -24.55 17.53 8.50
N GLU A 260 -23.51 16.99 9.15
CA GLU A 260 -22.28 17.70 9.52
C GLU A 260 -21.22 17.68 8.41
N THR A 261 -21.51 17.04 7.26
CA THR A 261 -20.53 16.94 6.17
C THR A 261 -20.48 18.26 5.41
N ASP A 262 -19.29 18.82 5.25
CA ASP A 262 -19.06 19.94 4.35
C ASP A 262 -19.23 19.47 2.90
N LEU A 263 -20.35 19.89 2.29
CA LEU A 263 -20.70 19.53 0.93
C LEU A 263 -19.91 20.32 -0.13
N GLY A 264 -19.30 21.41 0.25
CA GLY A 264 -18.41 22.18 -0.63
C GLY A 264 -17.22 21.37 -1.14
N MET A 265 -16.74 20.40 -0.33
CA MET A 265 -15.65 19.53 -0.71
C MET A 265 -16.01 18.51 -1.82
N PHE A 266 -17.30 18.28 -2.04
CA PHE A 266 -17.82 17.35 -3.04
C PHE A 266 -18.41 18.05 -4.27
N ALA A 267 -18.45 19.39 -4.26
CA ALA A 267 -18.96 20.16 -5.40
C ALA A 267 -18.13 19.88 -6.64
N GLY A 268 -18.78 19.70 -7.78
CA GLY A 268 -18.15 19.34 -9.04
C GLY A 268 -17.82 17.85 -9.22
N MET A 269 -17.94 17.01 -8.17
CA MET A 269 -17.68 15.59 -8.30
C MET A 269 -18.76 14.87 -9.10
N ARG A 270 -18.32 13.94 -9.94
CA ARG A 270 -19.17 13.12 -10.79
C ARG A 270 -19.93 12.09 -9.97
N VAL A 271 -21.23 12.05 -10.17
CA VAL A 271 -22.15 11.05 -9.62
C VAL A 271 -22.74 10.25 -10.79
N VAL A 272 -22.91 8.98 -10.59
CA VAL A 272 -23.49 8.10 -11.60
C VAL A 272 -24.76 7.47 -11.02
N THR A 273 -25.84 7.41 -11.82
CA THR A 273 -27.05 6.69 -11.46
C THR A 273 -26.86 5.18 -11.64
N ASP A 274 -27.76 4.38 -11.12
CA ASP A 274 -27.81 2.93 -11.35
C ASP A 274 -28.07 2.54 -12.82
N ARG A 275 -28.44 3.50 -13.67
CA ARG A 275 -28.59 3.34 -15.13
C ARG A 275 -27.36 3.77 -15.92
N GLY A 276 -26.35 4.34 -15.25
CA GLY A 276 -25.12 4.84 -15.88
C GLY A 276 -25.18 6.32 -16.29
N GLU A 277 -26.29 7.04 -16.04
CA GLU A 277 -26.37 8.48 -16.31
C GLU A 277 -25.39 9.23 -15.41
N ALA A 278 -24.60 10.14 -15.99
CA ALA A 278 -23.57 10.87 -15.29
C ALA A 278 -24.01 12.30 -14.99
N GLY A 279 -23.88 12.71 -13.75
CA GLY A 279 -24.13 14.07 -13.27
C GLY A 279 -23.02 14.58 -12.38
N ALA A 280 -23.05 15.84 -12.01
CA ALA A 280 -22.12 16.48 -11.09
C ALA A 280 -22.86 17.06 -9.88
N ILE A 281 -22.23 16.97 -8.71
CA ILE A 281 -22.76 17.60 -7.50
C ILE A 281 -22.62 19.10 -7.65
N ASP A 282 -23.74 19.82 -7.65
CA ASP A 282 -23.78 21.29 -7.72
C ASP A 282 -23.53 21.93 -6.35
N GLY A 283 -23.95 21.26 -5.27
CA GLY A 283 -23.75 21.72 -3.91
C GLY A 283 -24.74 21.15 -2.91
N GLY A 284 -24.68 21.70 -1.68
CA GLY A 284 -25.61 21.33 -0.61
C GLY A 284 -27.00 21.96 -0.80
N PHE A 285 -28.04 21.24 -0.41
CA PHE A 285 -29.42 21.75 -0.38
C PHE A 285 -29.98 21.72 1.04
N GLY A 286 -30.09 22.89 1.66
CA GLY A 286 -30.57 23.03 3.04
C GLY A 286 -29.57 22.50 4.10
N LYS A 287 -30.09 22.30 5.34
CA LYS A 287 -29.27 21.90 6.52
C LYS A 287 -29.31 20.40 6.83
N SER A 288 -29.93 19.57 5.97
CA SER A 288 -30.23 18.16 6.30
C SER A 288 -29.31 17.13 5.61
N GLY A 289 -28.16 17.56 5.04
CA GLY A 289 -27.28 16.67 4.28
C GLY A 289 -27.81 16.28 2.90
N LYS A 290 -28.83 17.01 2.41
CA LYS A 290 -29.33 16.89 1.04
C LYS A 290 -28.41 17.64 0.10
N TYR A 291 -28.32 17.18 -1.14
CA TYR A 291 -27.44 17.72 -2.16
C TYR A 291 -28.15 17.81 -3.50
N LYS A 292 -27.75 18.76 -4.32
CA LYS A 292 -28.23 18.94 -5.69
C LYS A 292 -27.25 18.31 -6.66
N VAL A 293 -27.74 17.55 -7.63
CA VAL A 293 -26.96 16.96 -8.72
C VAL A 293 -27.50 17.50 -10.04
N TYR A 294 -26.59 17.93 -10.90
CA TYR A 294 -26.89 18.37 -12.26
C TYR A 294 -26.44 17.33 -13.28
N PHE A 295 -27.33 16.95 -14.21
CA PHE A 295 -27.08 16.02 -15.29
C PHE A 295 -27.09 16.75 -16.64
N SER A 296 -25.97 16.76 -17.37
CA SER A 296 -25.86 17.41 -18.68
C SER A 296 -26.83 16.82 -19.71
N ASP A 297 -26.97 15.52 -19.69
CA ASP A 297 -27.77 14.76 -20.66
C ASP A 297 -29.21 14.51 -20.20
N GLY A 298 -29.54 15.07 -19.03
CA GLY A 298 -30.86 14.87 -18.41
C GLY A 298 -30.96 13.55 -17.64
N VAL A 299 -32.00 13.48 -16.80
CA VAL A 299 -32.36 12.28 -16.03
C VAL A 299 -33.87 12.19 -15.89
N ALA A 300 -34.44 11.06 -16.25
CA ALA A 300 -35.88 10.86 -16.17
C ALA A 300 -36.30 10.10 -14.90
N PRO A 301 -37.45 10.46 -14.29
CA PRO A 301 -38.02 9.68 -13.21
C PRO A 301 -38.38 8.26 -13.70
N ARG A 302 -38.40 7.29 -12.80
CA ARG A 302 -38.81 5.92 -13.11
C ARG A 302 -40.32 5.82 -13.25
N GLU A 303 -40.76 5.15 -14.30
CA GLU A 303 -42.20 4.91 -14.59
C GLU A 303 -42.88 4.08 -13.50
N ASN A 304 -42.10 3.19 -12.83
CA ASN A 304 -42.62 2.27 -11.80
C ASN A 304 -42.57 2.83 -10.37
N GLY A 305 -42.23 4.12 -10.16
CA GLY A 305 -42.11 4.69 -8.81
C GLY A 305 -40.90 4.22 -7.99
N GLU A 306 -40.01 3.43 -8.61
CA GLU A 306 -38.76 3.01 -7.95
C GLU A 306 -37.80 4.15 -7.73
N THR A 307 -37.11 4.15 -6.59
CA THR A 307 -36.15 5.18 -6.23
C THR A 307 -34.86 5.03 -7.03
N THR A 308 -34.45 6.06 -7.77
CA THR A 308 -33.17 6.08 -8.49
C THR A 308 -32.04 6.19 -7.47
N ARG A 309 -31.03 5.31 -7.59
CA ARG A 309 -29.83 5.32 -6.74
C ARG A 309 -28.73 6.15 -7.38
N LEU A 310 -27.95 6.83 -6.53
CA LEU A 310 -26.85 7.69 -6.92
C LEU A 310 -25.56 7.16 -6.29
N TYR A 311 -24.53 6.99 -7.09
CA TYR A 311 -23.22 6.51 -6.66
C TYR A 311 -22.16 7.57 -6.88
N LEU A 312 -21.44 7.91 -5.80
CA LEU A 312 -20.28 8.79 -5.83
C LEU A 312 -19.03 7.99 -5.53
N ARG A 313 -18.09 7.92 -6.47
CA ARG A 313 -16.78 7.28 -6.29
C ARG A 313 -15.70 8.35 -6.29
N PHE A 314 -14.77 8.25 -5.33
CA PHE A 314 -13.65 9.19 -5.21
C PHE A 314 -12.43 8.55 -4.54
N LYS A 315 -11.25 9.08 -4.84
CA LYS A 315 -9.98 8.72 -4.20
C LYS A 315 -9.84 9.45 -2.86
N ARG A 316 -9.41 8.74 -1.82
CA ARG A 316 -9.03 9.33 -0.53
C ARG A 316 -7.61 8.90 -0.21
N TYR A 317 -6.69 9.86 -0.14
CA TYR A 317 -5.30 9.59 0.25
C TYR A 317 -5.22 9.22 1.72
N VAL A 318 -4.39 8.19 2.03
CA VAL A 318 -4.34 7.58 3.37
C VAL A 318 -3.29 8.25 4.23
N PHE A 319 -2.13 8.55 3.68
CA PHE A 319 -1.01 9.11 4.42
C PHE A 319 -1.11 10.63 4.61
N ASP A 320 -1.78 11.31 3.71
CA ASP A 320 -2.05 12.74 3.84
C ASP A 320 -3.35 12.96 4.64
N LYS A 321 -3.19 13.10 5.95
CA LYS A 321 -4.33 13.31 6.86
C LYS A 321 -4.86 14.75 6.85
N ASP A 322 -4.00 15.71 6.51
CA ASP A 322 -4.31 17.13 6.58
C ASP A 322 -4.95 17.63 5.28
N ALA A 323 -4.52 17.12 4.15
CA ALA A 323 -5.22 17.34 2.90
C ALA A 323 -6.48 16.48 2.86
N LYS A 324 -7.60 17.04 3.30
CA LYS A 324 -8.94 16.49 3.04
C LYS A 324 -9.27 16.46 1.54
N LYS A 325 -8.23 16.42 0.70
CA LYS A 325 -8.33 16.47 -0.75
C LYS A 325 -8.88 15.15 -1.24
N MET A 326 -10.15 15.19 -1.61
CA MET A 326 -10.80 14.11 -2.33
C MET A 326 -10.65 14.43 -3.82
N VAL A 327 -10.15 13.47 -4.59
CA VAL A 327 -9.95 13.61 -6.03
C VAL A 327 -10.73 12.50 -6.71
N GLN A 328 -11.30 12.81 -7.84
CA GLN A 328 -12.06 11.85 -8.64
C GLN A 328 -11.25 11.46 -9.89
#